data_148e8f2c9d8996c0cfe1d1002925be82
#
_entry.id   148e8f2c9d8996c0cfe1d1002925be82
#
_cell.length_a   1.000
_cell.length_b   1.000
_cell.length_c   1.000
_cell.angle_alpha   90.00
_cell.angle_beta   90.00
_cell.angle_gamma   90.00
#
_symmetry.space_group_name_H-M   'P 1'
#
loop_
_entity.id
_entity.type
_entity.pdbx_description
1 polymer ?
#
loop_
_entity_poly.entity_id
_entity_poly.type
_entity_poly.pdbx_seq_one_letter_code
_entity_poly.pdbx_strand_id
1 'polypeptide(L)'
;MAQNFRRYIARNVGTSAVTLHTANSYDTVIGIALANTTSSEIKVDVILNDGSNDYYLIKNAPIQNGGTLQIIDGGAKYVIQSADVLKVVSDTASSLDVVVSAVDTISD
;
A
#
# COMPACT_ATOMS: atom_id res chain seq x y z
N MET A 1 -8.58 -5.22 25.60
CA MET A 1 -8.06 -5.32 24.26
C MET A 1 -7.27 -4.07 23.90
N ALA A 2 -6.31 -4.21 23.05
CA ALA A 2 -5.47 -3.11 22.64
C ALA A 2 -5.53 -2.94 21.14
N GLN A 3 -5.61 -1.69 20.69
CA GLN A 3 -5.49 -1.38 19.29
C GLN A 3 -4.13 -0.75 19.08
N ASN A 4 -3.41 -1.22 18.08
CA ASN A 4 -2.09 -0.72 17.77
C ASN A 4 -2.13 0.01 16.43
N PHE A 5 -1.81 1.30 16.46
CA PHE A 5 -1.65 2.05 15.23
C PHE A 5 -0.25 1.79 14.70
N ARG A 6 -0.17 1.37 13.46
CA ARG A 6 1.07 0.98 12.82
C ARG A 6 1.26 1.72 11.51
N ARG A 7 2.50 1.87 11.12
CA ARG A 7 2.84 2.30 9.78
C ARG A 7 3.74 1.27 9.13
N TYR A 8 3.57 1.12 7.84
CA TYR A 8 4.45 0.29 7.02
C TYR A 8 4.96 1.16 5.89
N ILE A 9 6.26 1.13 5.66
CA ILE A 9 6.87 2.04 4.71
C ILE A 9 7.75 1.27 3.75
N ALA A 10 7.87 1.80 2.52
CA ALA A 10 8.81 1.34 1.52
C ALA A 10 9.31 2.54 0.76
N ARG A 11 10.54 2.48 0.29
CA ARG A 11 11.10 3.55 -0.52
C ARG A 11 11.78 2.97 -1.74
N ASN A 12 11.94 3.81 -2.76
CA ASN A 12 12.61 3.44 -4.00
C ASN A 12 12.00 2.20 -4.64
N VAL A 13 10.67 2.09 -4.55
CA VAL A 13 9.95 1.00 -5.17
C VAL A 13 10.10 1.12 -6.68
N GLY A 14 10.38 0.02 -7.32
CA GLY A 14 10.61 -0.02 -8.76
C GLY A 14 9.68 -1.00 -9.45
N THR A 15 10.20 -1.68 -10.45
CA THR A 15 9.41 -2.53 -11.33
C THR A 15 9.18 -3.93 -10.79
N SER A 16 9.72 -4.24 -9.62
CA SER A 16 9.44 -5.48 -8.91
C SER A 16 8.52 -5.19 -7.74
N ALA A 17 7.51 -6.02 -7.53
CA ALA A 17 6.56 -5.82 -6.45
C ALA A 17 7.25 -5.93 -5.10
N VAL A 18 6.93 -5.01 -4.21
CA VAL A 18 7.47 -4.96 -2.85
C VAL A 18 6.34 -5.25 -1.88
N THR A 19 6.59 -6.14 -0.93
CA THR A 19 5.64 -6.43 0.12
C THR A 19 5.70 -5.31 1.16
N LEU A 20 4.57 -4.64 1.34
CA LEU A 20 4.46 -3.60 2.38
C LEU A 20 4.15 -4.23 3.73
N HIS A 21 3.29 -5.23 3.76
CA HIS A 21 2.83 -5.82 5.00
C HIS A 21 2.23 -7.18 4.73
N THR A 22 2.57 -8.15 5.58
CA THR A 22 1.89 -9.44 5.63
C THR A 22 1.12 -9.48 6.94
N ALA A 23 -0.19 -9.60 6.85
CA ALA A 23 -1.03 -9.55 8.04
C ALA A 23 -0.89 -10.83 8.84
N ASN A 24 -0.79 -10.70 10.16
CA ASN A 24 -0.77 -11.83 11.07
C ASN A 24 -2.04 -11.91 11.92
N SER A 25 -2.95 -10.99 11.72
CA SER A 25 -4.24 -10.95 12.39
C SER A 25 -5.17 -10.11 11.53
N TYR A 26 -6.25 -9.61 12.11
CA TYR A 26 -7.13 -8.71 11.37
C TYR A 26 -6.63 -7.29 11.53
N ASP A 27 -6.28 -6.67 10.43
CA ASP A 27 -5.80 -5.30 10.38
C ASP A 27 -6.76 -4.46 9.54
N THR A 28 -6.86 -3.19 9.86
CA THR A 28 -7.61 -2.24 9.05
C THR A 28 -6.64 -1.20 8.51
N VAL A 29 -6.55 -1.10 7.19
CA VAL A 29 -5.74 -0.08 6.54
C VAL A 29 -6.58 1.19 6.43
N ILE A 30 -6.08 2.27 7.00
CA ILE A 30 -6.80 3.54 7.07
C ILE A 30 -6.19 4.62 6.18
N GLY A 31 -5.03 4.36 5.59
CA GLY A 31 -4.44 5.31 4.66
C GLY A 31 -3.28 4.68 3.90
N ILE A 32 -3.18 5.00 2.62
CA ILE A 32 -2.04 4.63 1.78
C ILE A 32 -1.64 5.86 1.00
N ALA A 33 -0.42 6.33 1.19
CA ALA A 33 0.13 7.46 0.48
C ALA A 33 1.26 6.97 -0.43
N LEU A 34 1.20 7.36 -1.70
CA LEU A 34 2.14 6.95 -2.73
C LEU A 34 2.77 8.21 -3.31
N ALA A 35 4.07 8.37 -3.14
CA ALA A 35 4.77 9.57 -3.57
C ALA A 35 5.72 9.25 -4.72
N ASN A 36 5.57 9.97 -5.83
CA ASN A 36 6.49 9.89 -6.96
C ASN A 36 7.70 10.76 -6.67
N THR A 37 8.86 10.15 -6.55
CA THR A 37 10.10 10.85 -6.21
C THR A 37 10.94 11.18 -7.44
N THR A 38 10.42 10.95 -8.64
CA THR A 38 11.15 11.21 -9.88
C THR A 38 10.70 12.51 -10.52
N SER A 39 11.35 12.85 -11.61
CA SER A 39 11.03 14.04 -12.40
C SER A 39 10.07 13.74 -13.56
N SER A 40 9.52 12.54 -13.61
CA SER A 40 8.60 12.14 -14.68
C SER A 40 7.37 11.47 -14.05
N GLU A 41 6.27 11.45 -14.81
CA GLU A 41 5.09 10.71 -14.38
C GLU A 41 5.40 9.22 -14.30
N ILE A 42 4.85 8.56 -13.28
CA ILE A 42 4.92 7.10 -13.14
C ILE A 42 3.51 6.53 -13.04
N LYS A 43 3.39 5.22 -13.24
CA LYS A 43 2.14 4.50 -13.03
C LYS A 43 2.39 3.41 -11.99
N VAL A 44 1.45 3.25 -11.08
CA VAL A 44 1.63 2.37 -9.94
C VAL A 44 0.44 1.44 -9.78
N ASP A 45 0.70 0.28 -9.19
CA ASP A 45 -0.33 -0.68 -8.78
C ASP A 45 -0.21 -0.90 -7.28
N VAL A 46 -1.34 -1.01 -6.61
CA VAL A 46 -1.39 -1.49 -5.23
C VAL A 46 -2.23 -2.75 -5.21
N ILE A 47 -1.70 -3.79 -4.61
CA ILE A 47 -2.22 -5.15 -4.77
C ILE A 47 -2.45 -5.74 -3.38
N LEU A 48 -3.60 -6.40 -3.22
CA LEU A 48 -3.86 -7.25 -2.07
C LEU A 48 -3.85 -8.69 -2.54
N ASN A 49 -2.99 -9.51 -1.94
CA ASN A 49 -2.89 -10.93 -2.28
C ASN A 49 -3.43 -11.76 -1.12
N ASP A 50 -4.34 -12.67 -1.41
CA ASP A 50 -4.98 -13.49 -0.38
C ASP A 50 -4.29 -14.84 -0.15
N GLY A 51 -3.10 -15.00 -0.71
CA GLY A 51 -2.36 -16.25 -0.65
C GLY A 51 -2.43 -17.04 -1.94
N SER A 52 -3.36 -16.72 -2.81
CA SER A 52 -3.56 -17.41 -4.09
C SER A 52 -3.68 -16.45 -5.26
N ASN A 53 -4.43 -15.35 -5.08
CA ASN A 53 -4.73 -14.44 -6.17
C ASN A 53 -4.41 -13.01 -5.77
N ASP A 54 -4.04 -12.21 -6.77
CA ASP A 54 -3.85 -10.78 -6.61
C ASP A 54 -5.15 -10.06 -6.88
N TYR A 55 -5.47 -9.12 -6.01
CA TYR A 55 -6.60 -8.21 -6.19
C TYR A 55 -6.05 -6.79 -6.20
N TYR A 56 -6.38 -6.01 -7.22
CA TYR A 56 -5.82 -4.70 -7.39
C TYR A 56 -6.69 -3.66 -6.68
N LEU A 57 -6.11 -2.95 -5.73
CA LEU A 57 -6.77 -1.79 -5.14
C LEU A 57 -6.73 -0.63 -6.11
N ILE A 58 -5.60 -0.45 -6.80
CA ILE A 58 -5.48 0.43 -7.96
C ILE A 58 -4.59 -0.24 -9.00
N LYS A 59 -4.83 0.10 -10.25
CA LYS A 59 -4.09 -0.46 -11.37
C LYS A 59 -3.72 0.64 -12.33
N ASN A 60 -2.42 0.74 -12.65
CA ASN A 60 -1.91 1.73 -13.59
C ASN A 60 -2.32 3.16 -13.25
N ALA A 61 -2.35 3.49 -11.97
CA ALA A 61 -2.71 4.84 -11.54
C ALA A 61 -1.54 5.79 -11.79
N PRO A 62 -1.76 6.88 -12.52
CA PRO A 62 -0.67 7.83 -12.79
C PRO A 62 -0.42 8.71 -11.58
N ILE A 63 0.86 8.96 -11.30
CA ILE A 63 1.28 9.95 -10.31
C ILE A 63 2.25 10.89 -11.01
N GLN A 64 1.91 12.17 -11.01
CA GLN A 64 2.75 13.17 -11.64
C GLN A 64 4.06 13.32 -10.90
N ASN A 65 5.07 13.84 -11.57
CA ASN A 65 6.37 14.09 -10.96
C ASN A 65 6.21 14.96 -9.71
N GLY A 66 6.81 14.52 -8.62
CA GLY A 66 6.71 15.22 -7.35
C GLY A 66 5.34 15.17 -6.69
N GLY A 67 4.41 14.38 -7.23
CA GLY A 67 3.06 14.28 -6.71
C GLY A 67 2.88 13.14 -5.74
N THR A 68 1.77 13.17 -5.03
CA THR A 68 1.37 12.12 -4.10
C THR A 68 -0.06 11.70 -4.39
N LEU A 69 -0.28 10.39 -4.41
CA LEU A 69 -1.61 9.81 -4.56
C LEU A 69 -2.03 9.20 -3.23
N GLN A 70 -3.20 9.58 -2.73
CA GLN A 70 -3.81 8.97 -1.56
C GLN A 70 -4.98 8.13 -2.02
N ILE A 71 -4.94 6.83 -1.76
CA ILE A 71 -6.01 5.95 -2.24
C ILE A 71 -7.06 5.66 -1.20
N ILE A 72 -6.82 6.05 0.05
CA ILE A 72 -7.84 6.01 1.09
C ILE A 72 -7.88 7.39 1.72
N ASP A 73 -9.01 8.06 1.61
CA ASP A 73 -9.19 9.35 2.24
C ASP A 73 -10.58 9.40 2.84
N GLY A 74 -10.64 9.60 4.13
CA GLY A 74 -11.85 9.98 4.82
C GLY A 74 -12.84 8.89 5.15
N GLY A 75 -13.17 8.01 4.26
CA GLY A 75 -14.29 7.12 4.49
C GLY A 75 -14.03 5.66 4.30
N ALA A 76 -13.34 5.30 3.25
CA ALA A 76 -13.11 3.90 2.92
C ALA A 76 -11.96 3.34 3.75
N LYS A 77 -12.09 2.09 4.13
CA LYS A 77 -11.05 1.35 4.83
C LYS A 77 -10.93 -0.01 4.19
N TYR A 78 -9.73 -0.55 4.21
CA TYR A 78 -9.52 -1.91 3.72
C TYR A 78 -9.20 -2.82 4.89
N VAL A 79 -9.91 -3.92 4.97
CA VAL A 79 -9.68 -4.95 5.98
C VAL A 79 -8.75 -5.99 5.39
N ILE A 80 -7.68 -6.30 6.12
CA ILE A 80 -6.72 -7.31 5.74
C ILE A 80 -6.80 -8.44 6.75
N GLN A 81 -7.04 -9.64 6.26
CA GLN A 81 -7.14 -10.81 7.12
C GLN A 81 -5.78 -11.49 7.25
N SER A 82 -5.68 -12.38 8.21
CA SER A 82 -4.43 -13.11 8.45
C SER A 82 -3.94 -13.79 7.18
N ALA A 83 -2.65 -13.66 6.91
CA ALA A 83 -1.95 -14.18 5.73
C ALA A 83 -2.17 -13.37 4.45
N ASP A 84 -3.01 -12.33 4.46
CA ASP A 84 -3.08 -11.43 3.32
C ASP A 84 -1.80 -10.61 3.22
N VAL A 85 -1.40 -10.31 2.00
CA VAL A 85 -0.17 -9.57 1.71
C VAL A 85 -0.53 -8.31 0.93
N LEU A 86 -0.08 -7.17 1.41
CA LEU A 86 -0.25 -5.89 0.72
C LEU A 86 1.05 -5.57 -0.01
N LYS A 87 0.95 -5.36 -1.32
CA LYS A 87 2.10 -5.13 -2.18
C LYS A 87 1.93 -3.88 -3.02
N VAL A 88 3.04 -3.34 -3.49
CA VAL A 88 3.05 -2.18 -4.38
C VAL A 88 4.12 -2.39 -5.45
N VAL A 89 3.87 -1.82 -6.62
CA VAL A 89 4.82 -1.86 -7.72
C VAL A 89 4.67 -0.59 -8.57
N SER A 90 5.78 -0.13 -9.13
CA SER A 90 5.83 1.00 -10.04
C SER A 90 6.25 0.53 -11.42
N ASP A 91 6.00 1.33 -12.44
CA ASP A 91 6.52 1.04 -13.78
C ASP A 91 7.90 1.63 -14.02
N THR A 92 8.48 2.28 -13.02
CA THR A 92 9.76 2.98 -13.16
C THR A 92 10.65 2.60 -11.97
N ALA A 93 11.91 2.35 -12.26
CA ALA A 93 12.88 1.95 -11.23
C ALA A 93 13.08 3.08 -10.22
N SER A 94 13.17 2.72 -8.95
CA SER A 94 13.51 3.63 -7.83
C SER A 94 12.67 4.90 -7.85
N SER A 95 11.35 4.76 -8.01
CA SER A 95 10.51 5.90 -8.31
C SER A 95 9.46 6.22 -7.26
N LEU A 96 9.21 5.33 -6.32
CA LEU A 96 8.01 5.44 -5.50
C LEU A 96 8.35 5.21 -4.03
N ASP A 97 7.88 6.12 -3.19
CA ASP A 97 7.88 5.94 -1.73
C ASP A 97 6.45 5.75 -1.26
N VAL A 98 6.27 4.85 -0.30
CA VAL A 98 4.94 4.45 0.16
C VAL A 98 4.88 4.51 1.67
N VAL A 99 3.80 5.07 2.19
CA VAL A 99 3.49 5.03 3.61
C VAL A 99 2.08 4.48 3.78
N VAL A 100 1.96 3.43 4.57
CA VAL A 100 0.67 2.80 4.89
C VAL A 100 0.41 3.01 6.36
N SER A 101 -0.80 3.48 6.68
CA SER A 101 -1.26 3.59 8.05
C SER A 101 -2.33 2.54 8.31
N ALA A 102 -2.21 1.83 9.40
CA ALA A 102 -3.12 0.74 9.71
C ALA A 102 -3.38 0.64 11.21
N VAL A 103 -4.47 0.01 11.56
CA VAL A 103 -4.78 -0.38 12.94
C VAL A 103 -4.67 -1.89 13.01
N ASP A 104 -3.81 -2.36 13.89
CA ASP A 104 -3.47 -3.77 14.04
C ASP A 104 -4.20 -4.34 15.25
N THR A 105 -4.49 -5.63 15.20
CA THR A 105 -4.97 -6.38 16.37
C THR A 105 -6.25 -5.79 16.94
N ILE A 106 -7.22 -5.52 16.07
CA ILE A 106 -8.44 -4.87 16.53
C ILE A 106 -9.51 -5.84 16.98
N SER A 107 -9.35 -7.12 16.74
CA SER A 107 -10.42 -8.06 16.97
C SER A 107 -10.12 -9.05 18.10
N ASP A 108 -9.26 -8.74 18.98
CA ASP A 108 -8.94 -9.71 20.03
C ASP A 108 -10.04 -9.88 21.08
#